data_395d611652a2e9d0a0be22430be56159
#
_entry.id   395d611652a2e9d0a0be22430be56159
#
_cell.length_a   1.000
_cell.length_b   1.000
_cell.length_c   1.000
_cell.angle_alpha   90.00
_cell.angle_beta   90.00
_cell.angle_gamma   90.00
#
_symmetry.space_group_name_H-M   'P 1'
#
loop_
_entity.id
_entity.type
_entity.pdbx_description
1 polymer ?
#
loop_
_entity_poly.entity_id
_entity_poly.type
_entity_poly.pdbx_seq_one_letter_code
_entity_poly.pdbx_strand_id
1 'polypeptide(L)' 'MFGRVFIVVLVAVVLWAVLARDTGAGPTPQVHRVEAGETLWSIATERYGGDPRAGVWKLQEANGLSGATIVPGQRLLVP' A
#
# COMPACT_ATOMS: atom_id res chain seq x y z
N MET A 1 -22.46 4.10 26.60
CA MET A 1 -21.11 4.14 27.16
C MET A 1 -20.07 3.61 26.17
N PHE A 2 -20.31 2.49 25.56
CA PHE A 2 -19.33 1.91 24.62
C PHE A 2 -19.11 2.77 23.37
N GLY A 3 -20.12 3.52 22.93
CA GLY A 3 -19.99 4.38 21.75
C GLY A 3 -19.02 5.55 21.92
N ARG A 4 -18.90 6.08 23.13
CA ARG A 4 -17.96 7.17 23.40
C ARG A 4 -16.51 6.70 23.37
N VAL A 5 -16.25 5.53 23.93
CA VAL A 5 -14.91 4.93 23.92
C VAL A 5 -14.51 4.59 22.48
N PHE A 6 -15.44 4.04 21.71
CA PHE A 6 -15.21 3.71 20.31
C PHE A 6 -14.87 4.95 19.48
N ILE A 7 -15.59 6.04 19.66
CA ILE A 7 -15.36 7.30 18.97
C ILE A 7 -13.98 7.88 19.32
N VAL A 8 -13.63 7.86 20.61
CA VAL A 8 -12.33 8.35 21.07
C VAL A 8 -11.19 7.55 20.48
N VAL A 9 -11.32 6.22 20.44
CA VAL A 9 -10.31 5.34 19.83
C VAL A 9 -10.19 5.61 18.34
N LEU A 10 -11.32 5.77 17.64
CA LEU A 10 -11.34 6.05 16.22
C LEU A 10 -10.65 7.39 15.92
N VAL A 11 -10.97 8.43 16.68
CA VAL A 11 -10.35 9.75 16.53
C VAL A 11 -8.85 9.68 16.80
N ALA A 12 -8.43 8.94 17.82
CA ALA A 12 -7.03 8.76 18.14
C ALA A 12 -6.27 8.06 17.01
N VAL A 13 -6.86 7.04 16.41
CA VAL A 13 -6.25 6.31 15.28
C VAL A 13 -6.13 7.23 14.06
N VAL A 14 -7.16 7.99 13.74
CA VAL A 14 -7.14 8.93 12.61
C VAL A 14 -6.10 10.02 12.84
N LEU A 15 -6.07 10.58 14.04
CA LEU A 15 -5.10 11.61 14.41
C LEU A 15 -3.66 11.09 14.32
N TRP A 16 -3.44 9.90 14.82
CA TRP A 16 -2.14 9.25 14.75
C TRP A 16 -1.71 9.01 13.29
N ALA A 17 -2.61 8.55 12.45
CA ALA A 17 -2.35 8.33 11.03
C ALA A 17 -1.99 9.63 10.31
N VAL A 18 -2.67 10.74 10.62
CA VAL A 18 -2.39 12.05 10.05
C VAL A 18 -1.03 12.57 10.51
N LEU A 19 -0.75 12.48 11.80
CA LEU A 19 0.55 12.90 12.36
C LEU A 19 1.70 12.04 11.84
N ALA A 20 1.49 10.75 11.70
CA ALA A 20 2.49 9.84 11.14
C ALA A 20 2.82 10.16 9.68
N ARG A 21 1.86 10.68 8.93
CA ARG A 21 2.11 11.15 7.57
C ARG A 21 3.00 12.39 7.53
N ASP A 22 2.80 13.31 8.46
CA ASP A 22 3.59 14.53 8.53
C ASP A 22 5.03 14.28 8.95
N THR A 23 5.26 13.24 9.72
CA THR A 23 6.62 12.85 10.13
C THR A 23 7.27 11.91 9.11
N GLY A 24 6.59 11.62 8.01
CA GLY A 24 6.96 10.62 7.04
C GLY A 24 8.30 10.85 6.38
N ALA A 25 9.27 10.10 6.82
CA ALA A 25 10.52 9.95 6.10
C ALA A 25 10.31 8.80 5.10
N GLY A 26 9.78 9.10 3.93
CA GLY A 26 9.62 8.08 2.91
C GLY A 26 8.50 8.41 1.93
N PRO A 27 8.44 7.72 0.79
CA PRO A 27 7.42 7.95 -0.19
C PRO A 27 6.04 7.60 0.38
N THR A 28 5.08 8.47 0.10
CA THR A 28 3.69 8.24 0.48
C THR A 28 3.16 6.99 -0.23
N PRO A 29 2.55 6.05 0.49
CA PRO A 29 1.92 4.90 -0.16
C PRO A 29 0.86 5.35 -1.14
N GLN A 30 0.85 4.75 -2.32
CA GLN A 30 -0.12 5.05 -3.37
C GLN A 30 -0.93 3.81 -3.70
N VAL A 31 -2.16 4.02 -4.12
CA VAL A 31 -2.99 2.94 -4.65
C VAL A 31 -2.87 2.95 -6.16
N HIS A 32 -2.42 1.84 -6.72
CA HIS A 32 -2.34 1.65 -8.15
C HIS A 32 -3.43 0.71 -8.62
N ARG A 33 -4.18 1.11 -9.63
CA ARG A 33 -5.16 0.24 -10.26
C ARG A 33 -4.49 -0.54 -11.37
N VAL A 34 -4.56 -1.86 -11.30
CA VAL A 34 -3.95 -2.74 -12.29
C VAL A 34 -4.66 -2.62 -13.63
N GLU A 35 -3.89 -2.36 -14.67
CA GLU A 35 -4.38 -2.31 -16.04
C GLU A 35 -4.13 -3.63 -16.75
N ALA A 36 -4.86 -3.86 -17.84
CA ALA A 36 -4.69 -5.09 -18.64
C ALA A 36 -3.23 -5.19 -19.13
N GLY A 37 -2.63 -6.36 -18.93
CA GLY A 37 -1.26 -6.63 -19.34
C GLY A 37 -0.20 -6.25 -18.32
N GLU A 38 -0.56 -5.57 -17.23
CA GLU A 38 0.38 -5.26 -16.17
C GLU A 38 0.69 -6.48 -15.30
N THR A 39 1.91 -6.54 -14.80
CA THR A 39 2.37 -7.56 -13.87
C THR A 39 2.98 -6.88 -12.65
N LEU A 40 3.12 -7.61 -11.54
CA LEU A 40 3.84 -7.09 -10.38
C LEU A 40 5.27 -6.69 -10.74
N TRP A 41 5.87 -7.43 -11.67
CA TRP A 41 7.20 -7.13 -12.15
C TRP A 41 7.27 -5.79 -12.87
N SER A 42 6.32 -5.53 -13.79
CA SER A 42 6.28 -4.25 -14.51
C SER A 42 6.00 -3.08 -13.58
N ILE A 43 5.09 -3.26 -12.63
CA ILE A 43 4.76 -2.22 -11.63
C ILE A 43 5.99 -1.94 -10.74
N ALA A 44 6.66 -2.99 -10.29
CA ALA A 44 7.85 -2.84 -9.46
C ALA A 44 8.99 -2.13 -10.20
N THR A 45 9.20 -2.47 -11.46
CA THR A 45 10.22 -1.83 -12.30
C THR A 45 9.94 -0.34 -12.46
N GLU A 46 8.70 0.01 -12.72
CA GLU A 46 8.27 1.40 -12.93
C GLU A 46 8.35 2.21 -11.64
N ARG A 47 7.95 1.63 -10.52
CA ARG A 47 7.87 2.32 -9.24
C ARG A 47 9.22 2.45 -8.54
N TYR A 48 10.00 1.38 -8.53
CA TYR A 48 11.24 1.33 -7.74
C TYR A 48 12.51 1.43 -8.59
N GLY A 49 12.45 0.99 -9.83
CA GLY A 49 13.64 0.87 -10.66
C GLY A 49 14.59 -0.20 -10.13
N GLY A 50 15.81 -0.22 -10.60
CA GLY A 50 16.86 -1.13 -10.10
C GLY A 50 16.47 -2.60 -10.20
N ASP A 51 16.58 -3.33 -9.08
CA ASP A 51 16.22 -4.74 -9.01
C ASP A 51 14.72 -4.92 -8.77
N PRO A 52 13.95 -5.36 -9.76
CA PRO A 52 12.51 -5.50 -9.61
C PRO A 52 12.09 -6.59 -8.63
N ARG A 53 12.96 -7.53 -8.30
CA ARG A 53 12.64 -8.62 -7.34
C ARG A 53 12.32 -8.07 -5.96
N ALA A 54 13.12 -7.12 -5.49
CA ALA A 54 12.86 -6.46 -4.21
C ALA A 54 11.54 -5.70 -4.23
N GLY A 55 11.24 -5.03 -5.33
CA GLY A 55 9.98 -4.32 -5.51
C GLY A 55 8.78 -5.25 -5.55
N VAL A 56 8.88 -6.37 -6.27
CA VAL A 56 7.83 -7.39 -6.30
C VAL A 56 7.55 -7.92 -4.90
N TRP A 57 8.60 -8.21 -4.13
CA TRP A 57 8.45 -8.68 -2.76
C TRP A 57 7.74 -7.65 -1.88
N LYS A 58 8.10 -6.37 -2.00
CA LYS A 58 7.42 -5.28 -1.28
C LYS A 58 5.94 -5.20 -1.61
N LEU A 59 5.60 -5.33 -2.89
CA LEU A 59 4.21 -5.32 -3.33
C LEU A 59 3.43 -6.52 -2.78
N GLN A 60 4.03 -7.69 -2.79
CA GLN A 60 3.41 -8.89 -2.23
C GLN A 60 3.14 -8.74 -0.73
N GLU A 61 4.13 -8.26 0.01
CA GLU A 61 4.01 -8.04 1.45
C GLU A 61 2.92 -7.02 1.78
N ALA A 62 2.92 -5.89 1.08
CA ALA A 62 1.99 -4.80 1.33
C ALA A 62 0.54 -5.18 1.03
N ASN A 63 0.31 -6.12 0.12
CA ASN A 63 -1.02 -6.51 -0.34
C ASN A 63 -1.46 -7.91 0.11
N GLY A 64 -0.64 -8.59 0.91
CA GLY A 64 -0.94 -9.93 1.38
C GLY A 64 -1.02 -10.98 0.26
N LEU A 65 -0.22 -10.80 -0.78
CA LEU A 65 -0.20 -11.70 -1.92
C LEU A 65 0.78 -12.85 -1.71
N SER A 66 0.35 -14.06 -2.04
CA SER A 66 1.21 -15.24 -1.96
C SER A 66 1.92 -15.54 -3.28
N GLY A 67 1.55 -14.87 -4.36
CA GLY A 67 2.14 -15.05 -5.67
C GLY A 67 2.16 -13.74 -6.46
N ALA A 68 2.60 -13.82 -7.71
CA ALA A 68 2.73 -12.66 -8.57
C ALA A 68 1.48 -12.41 -9.43
N THR A 69 0.42 -13.19 -9.25
CA THR A 69 -0.79 -13.09 -10.06
C THR A 69 -1.64 -11.92 -9.63
N ILE A 70 -1.91 -11.01 -10.55
CA ILE A 70 -2.81 -9.89 -10.37
C ILE A 70 -3.77 -9.84 -11.56
N VAL A 71 -4.92 -9.20 -11.35
CA VAL A 71 -5.96 -9.11 -12.40
C VAL A 71 -6.26 -7.65 -12.71
N PRO A 72 -6.67 -7.33 -13.94
CA PRO A 72 -7.07 -5.97 -14.29
C PRO A 72 -8.19 -5.47 -13.40
N GLY A 73 -8.09 -4.22 -12.97
CA GLY A 73 -9.04 -3.61 -12.06
C GLY A 73 -8.74 -3.80 -10.57
N GLN A 74 -7.81 -4.67 -10.24
CA GLN A 74 -7.38 -4.89 -8.87
C GLN A 74 -6.66 -3.64 -8.34
N ARG A 75 -6.92 -3.29 -7.10
CA ARG A 75 -6.23 -2.19 -6.43
C ARG A 75 -5.05 -2.72 -5.64
N LEU A 76 -3.88 -2.18 -5.91
CA LEU A 76 -2.65 -2.53 -5.22
C LEU A 76 -2.16 -1.36 -4.39
N LEU A 77 -1.80 -1.64 -3.16
CA LEU A 77 -1.07 -0.68 -2.34
C LEU A 77 0.40 -0.72 -2.75
N VAL A 78 0.91 0.42 -3.17
CA VAL A 78 2.31 0.58 -3.58
C VAL A 78 3.01 1.42 -2.53
N PRO A 79 3.76 0.79 -1.63
CA PRO A 79 4.47 1.51 -0.58
C PRO A 79 5.62 2.39 -1.06
#